data_96d47c06c0856ac8156bad0e7c6a2535
#
_entry.id   96d47c06c0856ac8156bad0e7c6a2535
#
_cell.length_a   1.000
_cell.length_b   1.000
_cell.length_c   1.000
_cell.angle_alpha   90.00
_cell.angle_beta   90.00
_cell.angle_gamma   90.00
#
_symmetry.space_group_name_H-M   'P 1'
#
loop_
_entity.id
_entity.type
_entity.pdbx_description
1 polymer ?
#
loop_
_entity_poly.entity_id
_entity_poly.type
_entity_poly.pdbx_seq_one_letter_code
_entity_poly.pdbx_strand_id
1 'polypeptide(L)'
;MCIQLKKAFLGFSEAVMLLCVTGCDAVLNPTGPDGELLINFHQNAVLPKVPLVSLLPEEERRASTYAESQVEVQLDTNDFILSVVGSGGASLYYGSFGTAPTKIITSPGTYTISAKSCEFYAPLYSSPQFGDTKTAVVTAGKECRVLLDCEQMNCGIRLKIDPQFLTDFPSGVLFLKSSEGKLMYAYSEKRIAYFRPGNISLVLSDSGKEKTLATYKVEAKEILTIKLEISGTSAPSVTSGIHIQLDTARVWRDDRIVIDAGGGVSGGGSNKGDAKDNALNISQAKDMIGATDVWVCGFIVGGDLSSSKCSFDLPFSSKTNLVLASKSSCRDKEACLSVQLNSGRIRDALNLVENPSLLGKKVYLKGDIVESYYGIPGIQSISEYSF
;
A
#
# COMPACT_ATOMS: atom_id res chain seq x y z
N MET A 1 -18.90 -38.12 -46.98
CA MET A 1 -18.80 -39.57 -47.24
C MET A 1 -18.82 -40.24 -45.87
N CYS A 2 -19.95 -40.88 -45.59
CA CYS A 2 -20.24 -41.65 -44.38
C CYS A 2 -19.34 -42.86 -44.26
N ILE A 3 -18.92 -43.24 -43.06
CA ILE A 3 -18.97 -44.64 -42.62
C ILE A 3 -19.13 -44.68 -41.09
N GLN A 4 -20.28 -45.20 -40.69
CA GLN A 4 -20.60 -45.73 -39.38
C GLN A 4 -19.95 -47.12 -39.23
N LEU A 5 -19.52 -47.47 -38.01
CA LEU A 5 -19.54 -48.90 -37.62
C LEU A 5 -19.97 -49.03 -36.15
N LYS A 6 -20.98 -49.86 -36.00
CA LYS A 6 -21.68 -50.30 -34.78
C LYS A 6 -21.05 -51.56 -34.17
N LYS A 7 -21.26 -51.73 -32.86
CA LYS A 7 -21.45 -52.97 -32.05
C LYS A 7 -20.20 -53.76 -31.65
N ALA A 8 -20.04 -54.16 -30.40
CA ALA A 8 -20.87 -55.19 -29.74
C ALA A 8 -20.63 -55.23 -28.23
N PHE A 9 -21.66 -55.65 -27.57
CA PHE A 9 -21.87 -56.09 -26.16
C PHE A 9 -20.85 -57.17 -25.69
N LEU A 10 -20.45 -57.13 -24.41
CA LEU A 10 -20.67 -58.24 -23.46
C LEU A 10 -20.45 -57.75 -22.02
N GLY A 11 -21.39 -58.11 -21.15
CA GLY A 11 -21.42 -57.75 -19.78
C GLY A 11 -20.52 -58.65 -18.87
N PHE A 12 -20.17 -58.11 -17.74
CA PHE A 12 -19.86 -58.86 -16.54
C PHE A 12 -20.38 -58.09 -15.34
N SER A 13 -21.27 -58.75 -14.61
CA SER A 13 -21.78 -58.39 -13.31
C SER A 13 -20.71 -58.67 -12.25
N GLU A 14 -20.31 -57.65 -11.52
CA GLU A 14 -19.82 -57.89 -10.16
C GLU A 14 -20.20 -56.70 -9.26
N ALA A 15 -20.89 -57.05 -8.20
CA ALA A 15 -21.34 -56.20 -7.14
C ALA A 15 -20.11 -55.63 -6.40
N VAL A 16 -19.90 -54.34 -6.45
CA VAL A 16 -19.01 -53.64 -5.52
C VAL A 16 -19.82 -52.72 -4.63
N MET A 17 -19.75 -53.03 -3.39
CA MET A 17 -20.31 -52.42 -2.20
C MET A 17 -20.25 -50.90 -2.25
N LEU A 18 -21.43 -50.27 -2.24
CA LEU A 18 -21.60 -48.82 -2.12
C LEU A 18 -21.25 -48.41 -0.67
N LEU A 19 -20.02 -48.02 -0.43
CA LEU A 19 -19.68 -47.22 0.76
C LEU A 19 -20.25 -45.81 0.51
N CYS A 20 -21.41 -45.57 1.08
CA CYS A 20 -21.93 -44.22 1.27
C CYS A 20 -21.00 -43.47 2.22
N VAL A 21 -20.03 -42.76 1.67
CA VAL A 21 -19.44 -41.63 2.37
C VAL A 21 -20.48 -40.52 2.27
N THR A 22 -21.31 -40.40 3.27
CA THR A 22 -22.15 -39.22 3.51
C THR A 22 -21.20 -38.05 3.87
N GLY A 23 -20.60 -37.46 2.88
CA GLY A 23 -20.11 -36.10 2.99
C GLY A 23 -21.34 -35.23 3.18
N CYS A 24 -21.50 -34.69 4.39
CA CYS A 24 -22.46 -33.63 4.64
C CYS A 24 -22.01 -32.37 3.86
N ASP A 25 -22.29 -32.32 2.57
CA ASP A 25 -22.61 -31.07 1.91
C ASP A 25 -24.01 -30.68 2.39
N ALA A 26 -24.06 -30.08 3.58
CA ALA A 26 -25.21 -29.29 3.96
C ALA A 26 -25.27 -28.09 3.01
N VAL A 27 -25.80 -28.31 1.82
CA VAL A 27 -26.46 -27.25 1.07
C VAL A 27 -27.58 -26.77 1.97
N LEU A 28 -27.28 -25.75 2.76
CA LEU A 28 -28.29 -24.97 3.49
C LEU A 28 -29.21 -24.37 2.41
N ASN A 29 -30.26 -25.11 1.99
CA ASN A 29 -31.42 -24.50 1.43
C ASN A 29 -32.08 -23.73 2.57
N PRO A 30 -32.00 -22.39 2.60
CA PRO A 30 -32.61 -21.62 3.64
C PRO A 30 -34.14 -21.60 3.40
N THR A 31 -34.83 -22.54 4.04
CA THR A 31 -36.31 -22.55 4.07
C THR A 31 -36.77 -21.55 5.11
N GLY A 32 -36.80 -20.30 4.79
CA GLY A 32 -37.29 -19.23 5.64
C GLY A 32 -37.75 -18.04 4.79
N PRO A 33 -38.49 -17.10 5.37
CA PRO A 33 -38.86 -15.88 4.67
C PRO A 33 -37.57 -15.15 4.22
N ASP A 34 -37.63 -14.44 3.10
CA ASP A 34 -36.54 -13.60 2.63
C ASP A 34 -36.13 -12.57 3.69
N GLY A 35 -34.84 -12.21 3.70
CA GLY A 35 -34.31 -11.13 4.50
C GLY A 35 -34.09 -9.88 3.67
N GLU A 36 -33.72 -8.81 4.33
CA GLU A 36 -33.49 -7.51 3.71
C GLU A 36 -32.01 -7.12 3.83
N LEU A 37 -31.38 -6.75 2.72
CA LEU A 37 -30.02 -6.22 2.69
C LEU A 37 -30.06 -4.73 2.39
N LEU A 38 -29.55 -3.90 3.32
CA LEU A 38 -29.39 -2.46 3.18
C LEU A 38 -27.90 -2.13 3.07
N ILE A 39 -27.54 -1.42 2.00
CA ILE A 39 -26.15 -1.07 1.70
C ILE A 39 -26.04 0.46 1.75
N ASN A 40 -25.10 0.95 2.53
CA ASN A 40 -24.78 2.36 2.64
C ASN A 40 -23.27 2.57 2.66
N PHE A 41 -22.85 3.79 2.36
CA PHE A 41 -21.46 4.21 2.60
C PHE A 41 -21.34 4.83 3.99
N HIS A 42 -20.18 4.64 4.59
CA HIS A 42 -19.87 5.29 5.86
C HIS A 42 -19.78 6.80 5.64
N GLN A 43 -20.60 7.58 6.36
CA GLN A 43 -20.73 9.04 6.17
C GLN A 43 -19.43 9.82 6.45
N ASN A 44 -18.45 9.19 7.08
CA ASN A 44 -17.14 9.78 7.40
C ASN A 44 -16.01 9.21 6.52
N ALA A 45 -16.32 8.54 5.40
CA ALA A 45 -15.30 8.26 4.42
C ALA A 45 -14.74 9.60 3.94
N VAL A 46 -13.65 10.05 4.57
CA VAL A 46 -12.86 11.17 4.06
C VAL A 46 -12.27 10.67 2.76
N LEU A 47 -13.01 10.90 1.67
CA LEU A 47 -12.49 10.61 0.34
C LEU A 47 -11.22 11.44 0.18
N PRO A 48 -10.11 10.82 -0.24
CA PRO A 48 -8.85 11.51 -0.34
C PRO A 48 -8.97 12.69 -1.29
N LYS A 49 -8.45 13.85 -0.87
CA LYS A 49 -8.37 15.04 -1.69
C LYS A 49 -7.45 14.76 -2.87
N VAL A 50 -8.01 14.61 -4.05
CA VAL A 50 -7.21 14.48 -5.27
C VAL A 50 -6.90 15.90 -5.77
N PRO A 51 -5.63 16.29 -5.96
CA PRO A 51 -5.31 17.59 -6.51
C PRO A 51 -5.99 17.77 -7.87
N LEU A 52 -6.78 18.82 -8.04
CA LEU A 52 -7.53 19.09 -9.29
C LEU A 52 -6.61 19.12 -10.52
N VAL A 53 -5.38 19.59 -10.35
CA VAL A 53 -4.36 19.61 -11.41
C VAL A 53 -4.11 18.23 -12.03
N SER A 54 -4.33 17.14 -11.29
CA SER A 54 -4.18 15.78 -11.82
C SER A 54 -5.39 15.30 -12.64
N LEU A 55 -6.51 16.00 -12.58
CA LEU A 55 -7.76 15.66 -13.27
C LEU A 55 -8.08 16.58 -14.44
N LEU A 56 -7.36 17.71 -14.59
CA LEU A 56 -7.59 18.66 -15.67
C LEU A 56 -7.03 18.17 -17.01
N PRO A 57 -7.69 18.45 -18.14
CA PRO A 57 -7.14 18.27 -19.49
C PRO A 57 -5.81 19.01 -19.65
N GLU A 58 -4.93 18.49 -20.52
CA GLU A 58 -3.55 18.98 -20.67
C GLU A 58 -3.44 20.46 -21.11
N GLU A 59 -4.43 20.96 -21.82
CA GLU A 59 -4.46 22.36 -22.29
C GLU A 59 -4.71 23.37 -21.16
N GLU A 60 -5.53 23.03 -20.18
CA GLU A 60 -5.81 23.90 -19.04
C GLU A 60 -4.67 23.93 -18.02
N ARG A 61 -3.86 22.84 -17.96
CA ARG A 61 -2.69 22.76 -17.07
C ARG A 61 -1.54 23.69 -17.45
N ARG A 62 -1.40 24.04 -18.71
CA ARG A 62 -0.36 24.97 -19.19
C ARG A 62 -0.60 26.41 -18.77
N ALA A 63 -1.82 26.77 -18.44
CA ALA A 63 -2.19 28.14 -18.01
C ALA A 63 -2.09 28.32 -16.48
N SER A 64 -1.98 27.25 -15.71
CA SER A 64 -1.96 27.30 -14.25
C SER A 64 -0.53 27.35 -13.72
N THR A 65 0.08 28.52 -13.69
CA THR A 65 1.32 28.83 -12.93
C THR A 65 1.06 29.13 -11.47
N TYR A 66 -0.13 28.82 -10.95
CA TYR A 66 -0.52 29.14 -9.58
C TYR A 66 -0.51 27.92 -8.68
N ALA A 67 -0.02 28.19 -7.46
CA ALA A 67 0.03 27.35 -6.28
C ALA A 67 -0.91 26.15 -6.33
N GLU A 68 -0.39 25.00 -5.91
CA GLU A 68 -1.13 23.78 -5.61
C GLU A 68 -2.32 24.08 -4.69
N SER A 69 -3.36 24.72 -5.24
CA SER A 69 -4.64 24.81 -4.58
C SER A 69 -5.25 23.40 -4.59
N GLN A 70 -5.25 22.77 -3.43
CA GLN A 70 -5.91 21.50 -3.19
C GLN A 70 -7.41 21.71 -3.38
N VAL A 71 -7.89 21.51 -4.58
CA VAL A 71 -9.33 21.43 -4.81
C VAL A 71 -9.76 20.02 -4.39
N GLU A 72 -10.63 19.96 -3.39
CA GLU A 72 -11.28 18.70 -2.98
C GLU A 72 -12.15 18.20 -4.15
N VAL A 73 -11.74 17.12 -4.78
CA VAL A 73 -12.64 16.38 -5.65
C VAL A 73 -13.49 15.51 -4.75
N GLN A 74 -14.72 15.94 -4.55
CA GLN A 74 -15.72 15.14 -3.86
C GLN A 74 -16.20 14.06 -4.84
N LEU A 75 -15.81 12.80 -4.59
CA LEU A 75 -16.33 11.67 -5.35
C LEU A 75 -17.80 11.49 -5.01
N ASP A 76 -18.67 11.44 -6.01
CA ASP A 76 -20.07 11.11 -5.80
C ASP A 76 -20.21 9.59 -5.66
N THR A 77 -20.61 9.13 -4.48
CA THR A 77 -20.83 7.70 -4.24
C THR A 77 -22.00 7.14 -5.06
N ASN A 78 -22.89 7.96 -5.56
CA ASN A 78 -23.96 7.53 -6.46
C ASN A 78 -23.42 6.96 -7.78
N ASP A 79 -22.24 7.40 -8.22
CA ASP A 79 -21.60 6.91 -9.45
C ASP A 79 -20.81 5.61 -9.23
N PHE A 80 -20.64 5.16 -7.98
CA PHE A 80 -19.90 3.94 -7.69
C PHE A 80 -20.61 2.71 -8.26
N ILE A 81 -19.83 1.82 -8.86
CA ILE A 81 -20.30 0.54 -9.36
C ILE A 81 -20.50 -0.39 -8.17
N LEU A 82 -21.75 -0.68 -7.84
CA LEU A 82 -22.13 -1.62 -6.80
C LEU A 82 -22.34 -3.01 -7.41
N SER A 83 -21.79 -4.03 -6.77
CA SER A 83 -22.00 -5.43 -7.07
C SER A 83 -22.43 -6.19 -5.82
N VAL A 84 -23.50 -6.98 -5.92
CA VAL A 84 -24.00 -7.84 -4.85
C VAL A 84 -24.12 -9.25 -5.41
N VAL A 85 -23.32 -10.18 -4.87
CA VAL A 85 -23.23 -11.55 -5.37
C VAL A 85 -23.40 -12.54 -4.22
N GLY A 86 -24.29 -13.51 -4.39
CA GLY A 86 -24.47 -14.62 -3.45
C GLY A 86 -23.32 -15.63 -3.50
N SER A 87 -23.15 -16.42 -2.46
CA SER A 87 -22.08 -17.46 -2.34
C SER A 87 -22.09 -18.48 -3.47
N GLY A 88 -23.25 -18.69 -4.11
CA GLY A 88 -23.41 -19.53 -5.32
C GLY A 88 -23.05 -18.82 -6.63
N GLY A 89 -22.54 -17.60 -6.59
CA GLY A 89 -22.19 -16.81 -7.80
C GLY A 89 -23.37 -16.08 -8.46
N ALA A 90 -24.58 -16.19 -7.91
CA ALA A 90 -25.75 -15.48 -8.42
C ALA A 90 -25.61 -13.97 -8.14
N SER A 91 -25.66 -13.16 -9.19
CA SER A 91 -25.66 -11.69 -9.08
C SER A 91 -27.07 -11.21 -8.74
N LEU A 92 -27.20 -10.52 -7.61
CA LEU A 92 -28.46 -9.86 -7.22
C LEU A 92 -28.55 -8.44 -7.75
N TYR A 93 -27.44 -7.76 -7.84
CA TYR A 93 -27.34 -6.42 -8.39
C TYR A 93 -25.96 -6.17 -8.99
N TYR A 94 -25.94 -5.45 -10.09
CA TYR A 94 -24.74 -4.88 -10.68
C TYR A 94 -25.12 -3.58 -11.42
N GLY A 95 -24.57 -2.46 -10.99
CA GLY A 95 -24.86 -1.16 -11.57
C GLY A 95 -24.41 0.00 -10.67
N SER A 96 -24.84 1.22 -11.02
CA SER A 96 -24.55 2.40 -10.21
C SER A 96 -25.26 2.31 -8.86
N PHE A 97 -24.58 2.70 -7.78
CA PHE A 97 -25.17 2.74 -6.44
C PHE A 97 -26.39 3.67 -6.39
N GLY A 98 -26.35 4.81 -7.07
CA GLY A 98 -27.47 5.76 -7.11
C GLY A 98 -28.74 5.22 -7.76
N THR A 99 -28.64 4.12 -8.54
CA THR A 99 -29.81 3.44 -9.15
C THR A 99 -30.16 2.12 -8.44
N ALA A 100 -29.40 1.74 -7.42
CA ALA A 100 -29.65 0.53 -6.66
C ALA A 100 -30.95 0.64 -5.84
N PRO A 101 -31.69 -0.48 -5.67
CA PRO A 101 -32.80 -0.50 -4.72
C PRO A 101 -32.34 -0.12 -3.31
N THR A 102 -33.15 0.68 -2.60
CA THR A 102 -32.86 1.05 -1.20
C THR A 102 -32.71 -0.17 -0.30
N LYS A 103 -33.44 -1.25 -0.64
CA LYS A 103 -33.40 -2.55 0.01
C LYS A 103 -33.36 -3.65 -1.05
N ILE A 104 -32.47 -4.63 -0.89
CA ILE A 104 -32.44 -5.83 -1.69
C ILE A 104 -33.06 -6.95 -0.87
N ILE A 105 -34.19 -7.47 -1.33
CA ILE A 105 -34.86 -8.62 -0.71
C ILE A 105 -34.26 -9.88 -1.29
N THR A 106 -33.77 -10.76 -0.44
CA THR A 106 -33.10 -11.98 -0.87
C THR A 106 -33.17 -13.09 0.16
N SER A 107 -33.03 -14.31 -0.31
CA SER A 107 -33.04 -15.50 0.55
C SER A 107 -31.92 -15.46 1.60
N PRO A 108 -32.10 -16.06 2.77
CA PRO A 108 -31.04 -16.20 3.77
C PRO A 108 -29.78 -16.82 3.17
N GLY A 109 -28.62 -16.23 3.45
CA GLY A 109 -27.37 -16.71 2.87
C GLY A 109 -26.21 -15.72 3.07
N THR A 110 -25.07 -16.06 2.51
CA THR A 110 -23.87 -15.22 2.51
C THR A 110 -23.73 -14.50 1.18
N TYR A 111 -23.50 -13.20 1.25
CA TYR A 111 -23.39 -12.31 0.11
C TYR A 111 -22.08 -11.54 0.16
N THR A 112 -21.44 -11.38 -0.99
CA THR A 112 -20.31 -10.46 -1.18
C THR A 112 -20.82 -9.17 -1.81
N ILE A 113 -20.60 -8.07 -1.12
CA ILE A 113 -20.98 -6.73 -1.51
C ILE A 113 -19.70 -5.96 -1.82
N SER A 114 -19.56 -5.47 -3.05
CA SER A 114 -18.43 -4.63 -3.43
C SER A 114 -18.90 -3.34 -4.10
N ALA A 115 -18.25 -2.23 -3.77
CA ALA A 115 -18.44 -0.97 -4.48
C ALA A 115 -17.09 -0.42 -4.92
N LYS A 116 -17.02 0.17 -6.12
CA LYS A 116 -15.80 0.77 -6.66
C LYS A 116 -16.14 2.01 -7.49
N SER A 117 -15.29 3.03 -7.41
CA SER A 117 -15.51 4.30 -8.11
C SER A 117 -15.39 4.18 -9.63
N CYS A 118 -14.60 3.24 -10.12
CA CYS A 118 -14.41 2.97 -11.55
C CYS A 118 -13.86 1.56 -11.77
N GLU A 119 -13.93 1.08 -13.00
CA GLU A 119 -13.18 -0.11 -13.42
C GLU A 119 -11.69 0.25 -13.63
N PHE A 120 -10.81 -0.68 -13.30
CA PHE A 120 -9.37 -0.52 -13.47
C PHE A 120 -8.79 -1.78 -14.13
N TYR A 121 -8.52 -1.70 -15.44
CA TYR A 121 -8.07 -2.84 -16.23
C TYR A 121 -6.58 -2.82 -16.57
N ALA A 122 -5.98 -1.63 -16.62
CA ALA A 122 -4.58 -1.43 -16.98
C ALA A 122 -4.01 -0.20 -16.26
N PRO A 123 -2.68 -0.08 -16.16
CA PRO A 123 -2.04 1.11 -15.63
C PRO A 123 -2.45 2.38 -16.38
N LEU A 124 -2.84 3.42 -15.63
CA LEU A 124 -3.30 4.69 -16.19
C LEU A 124 -2.80 5.87 -15.34
N TYR A 125 -2.59 7.01 -15.99
CA TYR A 125 -2.34 8.27 -15.29
C TYR A 125 -3.63 8.84 -14.70
N SER A 126 -3.50 9.50 -13.55
CA SER A 126 -4.59 10.24 -12.88
C SER A 126 -5.87 9.42 -12.69
N SER A 127 -5.73 8.12 -12.44
CA SER A 127 -6.85 7.19 -12.30
C SER A 127 -6.84 6.46 -10.94
N PRO A 128 -7.01 7.17 -9.81
CA PRO A 128 -7.19 6.52 -8.53
C PRO A 128 -8.51 5.76 -8.52
N GLN A 129 -8.50 4.53 -7.99
CA GLN A 129 -9.69 3.71 -7.79
C GLN A 129 -9.99 3.63 -6.30
N PHE A 130 -11.23 3.95 -5.91
CA PHE A 130 -11.72 3.81 -4.54
C PHE A 130 -12.76 2.71 -4.48
N GLY A 131 -12.80 2.00 -3.36
CA GLY A 131 -13.79 0.95 -3.18
C GLY A 131 -13.63 0.20 -1.87
N ASP A 132 -14.58 -0.69 -1.64
CA ASP A 132 -14.60 -1.62 -0.51
C ASP A 132 -15.30 -2.91 -0.92
N THR A 133 -14.98 -4.00 -0.22
CA THR A 133 -15.64 -5.29 -0.39
C THR A 133 -15.90 -5.90 0.97
N LYS A 134 -17.17 -6.17 1.25
CA LYS A 134 -17.61 -6.79 2.52
C LYS A 134 -18.44 -8.03 2.27
N THR A 135 -18.34 -8.96 3.20
CA THR A 135 -19.19 -10.15 3.24
C THR A 135 -20.28 -9.92 4.29
N ALA A 136 -21.52 -10.21 3.94
CA ALA A 136 -22.67 -10.09 4.82
C ALA A 136 -23.46 -11.41 4.86
N VAL A 137 -24.03 -11.70 6.03
CA VAL A 137 -24.91 -12.86 6.23
C VAL A 137 -26.34 -12.37 6.41
N VAL A 138 -27.18 -12.64 5.43
CA VAL A 138 -28.61 -12.35 5.48
C VAL A 138 -29.33 -13.47 6.23
N THR A 139 -30.11 -13.12 7.23
CA THR A 139 -30.90 -14.04 8.04
C THR A 139 -32.38 -13.91 7.69
N ALA A 140 -33.09 -15.04 7.73
CA ALA A 140 -34.53 -15.08 7.44
C ALA A 140 -35.33 -14.05 8.21
N GLY A 141 -36.11 -13.26 7.49
CA GLY A 141 -36.99 -12.23 8.06
C GLY A 141 -36.32 -11.08 8.81
N LYS A 142 -34.99 -10.91 8.63
CA LYS A 142 -34.22 -9.86 9.33
C LYS A 142 -33.57 -8.90 8.34
N GLU A 143 -33.39 -7.67 8.82
CA GLU A 143 -32.60 -6.65 8.14
C GLU A 143 -31.10 -6.87 8.40
N CYS A 144 -30.29 -6.83 7.35
CA CYS A 144 -28.83 -6.85 7.39
C CYS A 144 -28.31 -5.54 6.82
N ARG A 145 -27.59 -4.77 7.62
CA ARG A 145 -26.98 -3.49 7.21
C ARG A 145 -25.50 -3.68 6.91
N VAL A 146 -25.09 -3.18 5.75
CA VAL A 146 -23.69 -3.18 5.30
C VAL A 146 -23.26 -1.72 5.11
N LEU A 147 -22.18 -1.34 5.79
CA LEU A 147 -21.55 -0.04 5.63
C LEU A 147 -20.22 -0.23 4.89
N LEU A 148 -20.07 0.42 3.75
CA LEU A 148 -18.87 0.37 2.92
C LEU A 148 -17.95 1.54 3.25
N ASP A 149 -16.65 1.24 3.44
CA ASP A 149 -15.58 2.20 3.70
C ASP A 149 -14.70 2.30 2.46
N CYS A 150 -15.08 3.14 1.49
CA CYS A 150 -14.39 3.20 0.21
C CYS A 150 -13.05 3.90 0.31
N GLU A 151 -11.99 3.13 0.47
CA GLU A 151 -10.61 3.58 0.48
C GLU A 151 -9.95 3.40 -0.92
N GLN A 152 -8.77 4.01 -1.12
CA GLN A 152 -8.05 3.81 -2.37
C GLN A 152 -7.59 2.35 -2.49
N MET A 153 -8.02 1.67 -3.55
CA MET A 153 -7.73 0.25 -3.82
C MET A 153 -6.44 0.04 -4.59
N ASN A 154 -6.07 0.99 -5.45
CA ASN A 154 -4.85 0.94 -6.23
C ASN A 154 -3.69 1.71 -5.56
N CYS A 155 -2.51 1.60 -6.13
CA CYS A 155 -1.32 2.34 -5.71
C CYS A 155 -0.88 3.29 -6.81
N GLY A 156 -0.07 4.29 -6.46
CA GLY A 156 0.42 5.28 -7.40
C GLY A 156 1.95 5.37 -7.42
N ILE A 157 2.50 5.71 -8.59
CA ILE A 157 3.91 6.03 -8.73
C ILE A 157 4.06 7.37 -9.45
N ARG A 158 4.95 8.19 -8.92
CA ARG A 158 5.38 9.44 -9.53
C ARG A 158 6.89 9.47 -9.69
N LEU A 159 7.38 9.79 -10.88
CA LEU A 159 8.81 9.98 -11.10
C LEU A 159 9.16 11.47 -11.00
N LYS A 160 10.27 11.78 -10.35
CA LYS A 160 10.96 13.06 -10.42
C LYS A 160 12.29 12.83 -11.15
N ILE A 161 12.36 13.23 -12.40
CA ILE A 161 13.47 12.92 -13.29
C ILE A 161 14.43 14.11 -13.33
N ASP A 162 15.73 13.85 -13.13
CA ASP A 162 16.78 14.87 -13.26
C ASP A 162 16.80 15.44 -14.68
N PRO A 163 16.87 16.76 -14.84
CA PRO A 163 17.01 17.41 -16.15
C PRO A 163 18.19 16.88 -16.99
N GLN A 164 19.28 16.43 -16.35
CA GLN A 164 20.44 15.87 -17.03
C GLN A 164 20.15 14.55 -17.74
N PHE A 165 19.06 13.86 -17.36
CA PHE A 165 18.69 12.56 -17.95
C PHE A 165 18.61 12.57 -19.47
N LEU A 166 17.99 13.62 -20.07
CA LEU A 166 17.87 13.73 -21.53
C LEU A 166 19.22 13.99 -22.22
N THR A 167 20.16 14.59 -21.52
CA THR A 167 21.51 14.81 -22.06
C THR A 167 22.30 13.52 -22.11
N ASP A 168 22.23 12.71 -21.05
CA ASP A 168 23.00 11.48 -20.93
C ASP A 168 22.32 10.27 -21.61
N PHE A 169 20.99 10.32 -21.72
CA PHE A 169 20.16 9.30 -22.38
C PHE A 169 19.23 9.92 -23.42
N PRO A 170 19.75 10.50 -24.53
CA PRO A 170 18.92 11.23 -25.50
C PRO A 170 17.90 10.34 -26.22
N SER A 171 18.12 9.03 -26.29
CA SER A 171 17.21 8.03 -26.83
C SER A 171 16.50 7.23 -25.72
N GLY A 172 16.72 7.62 -24.46
CA GLY A 172 16.20 6.91 -23.29
C GLY A 172 14.71 7.14 -23.10
N VAL A 173 13.95 6.07 -22.91
CA VAL A 173 12.53 6.09 -22.58
C VAL A 173 12.29 5.31 -21.30
N LEU A 174 11.63 5.94 -20.34
CA LEU A 174 11.28 5.30 -19.07
C LEU A 174 9.91 4.65 -19.15
N PHE A 175 9.79 3.50 -18.54
CA PHE A 175 8.54 2.76 -18.40
C PHE A 175 8.35 2.29 -16.97
N LEU A 176 7.10 2.31 -16.52
CA LEU A 176 6.65 1.59 -15.34
C LEU A 176 5.90 0.33 -15.82
N LYS A 177 6.33 -0.85 -15.34
CA LYS A 177 5.82 -2.15 -15.78
C LYS A 177 5.29 -2.94 -14.59
N SER A 178 4.06 -3.43 -14.71
CA SER A 178 3.41 -4.36 -13.77
C SER A 178 2.95 -5.63 -14.50
N SER A 179 2.27 -6.53 -13.79
CA SER A 179 1.59 -7.69 -14.38
C SER A 179 0.47 -7.31 -15.34
N GLU A 180 -0.22 -6.17 -15.10
CA GLU A 180 -1.34 -5.70 -15.90
C GLU A 180 -0.93 -4.91 -17.13
N GLY A 181 0.33 -4.49 -17.23
CA GLY A 181 0.79 -3.74 -18.38
C GLY A 181 2.00 -2.84 -18.14
N LYS A 182 2.28 -2.07 -19.16
CA LYS A 182 3.43 -1.17 -19.25
C LYS A 182 2.94 0.24 -19.57
N LEU A 183 3.38 1.21 -18.79
CA LEU A 183 3.05 2.62 -18.98
C LEU A 183 4.33 3.41 -19.25
N MET A 184 4.40 4.10 -20.38
CA MET A 184 5.52 4.98 -20.71
C MET A 184 5.48 6.22 -19.82
N TYR A 185 6.61 6.59 -19.24
CA TYR A 185 6.74 7.79 -18.41
C TYR A 185 7.58 8.84 -19.14
N ALA A 186 6.91 9.81 -19.72
CA ALA A 186 7.59 10.90 -20.43
C ALA A 186 8.39 11.77 -19.44
N TYR A 187 9.50 12.36 -19.90
CA TYR A 187 10.33 13.23 -19.08
C TYR A 187 9.55 14.40 -18.43
N SER A 188 8.61 14.99 -19.16
CA SER A 188 7.77 16.09 -18.67
C SER A 188 6.56 15.63 -17.87
N GLU A 189 6.35 14.32 -17.70
CA GLU A 189 5.19 13.79 -17.00
C GLU A 189 5.30 14.09 -15.50
N LYS A 190 4.23 14.62 -14.91
CA LYS A 190 4.15 14.98 -13.49
C LYS A 190 2.98 14.28 -12.79
N ARG A 191 2.09 13.67 -13.57
CA ARG A 191 0.93 12.95 -13.03
C ARG A 191 1.37 11.69 -12.30
N ILE A 192 0.53 11.25 -11.38
CA ILE A 192 0.68 9.96 -10.74
C ILE A 192 0.18 8.88 -11.70
N ALA A 193 1.01 7.87 -11.94
CA ALA A 193 0.65 6.65 -12.65
C ALA A 193 0.09 5.65 -11.64
N TYR A 194 -1.13 5.16 -11.87
CA TYR A 194 -1.80 4.23 -10.97
C TYR A 194 -1.70 2.80 -11.48
N PHE A 195 -1.53 1.86 -10.53
CA PHE A 195 -1.34 0.43 -10.74
C PHE A 195 -2.16 -0.37 -9.72
N ARG A 196 -2.43 -1.64 -10.00
CA ARG A 196 -2.84 -2.56 -8.93
C ARG A 196 -1.68 -2.77 -7.95
N PRO A 197 -1.96 -2.99 -6.67
CA PRO A 197 -0.93 -3.34 -5.70
C PRO A 197 -0.12 -4.55 -6.15
N GLY A 198 1.18 -4.50 -5.94
CA GLY A 198 2.08 -5.57 -6.35
C GLY A 198 3.46 -5.07 -6.79
N ASN A 199 4.15 -5.88 -7.56
CA ASN A 199 5.48 -5.56 -8.05
C ASN A 199 5.41 -4.67 -9.30
N ILE A 200 6.05 -3.50 -9.21
CA ILE A 200 6.14 -2.53 -10.29
C ILE A 200 7.61 -2.24 -10.57
N SER A 201 8.03 -2.45 -11.81
CA SER A 201 9.42 -2.25 -12.22
C SER A 201 9.57 -0.94 -12.99
N LEU A 202 10.56 -0.12 -12.62
CA LEU A 202 11.03 0.99 -13.43
C LEU A 202 12.05 0.47 -14.44
N VAL A 203 11.80 0.69 -15.71
CA VAL A 203 12.59 0.19 -16.83
C VAL A 203 13.04 1.37 -17.70
N LEU A 204 14.34 1.41 -17.98
CA LEU A 204 14.92 2.28 -19.00
C LEU A 204 15.04 1.47 -20.30
N SER A 205 14.47 1.97 -21.37
CA SER A 205 14.71 1.51 -22.73
C SER A 205 15.60 2.52 -23.43
N ASP A 206 16.80 2.14 -23.79
CA ASP A 206 17.74 2.97 -24.55
C ASP A 206 18.28 2.19 -25.74
N SER A 207 18.25 2.81 -26.92
CA SER A 207 18.76 2.23 -28.16
C SER A 207 18.23 0.81 -28.41
N GLY A 208 16.96 0.57 -28.08
CA GLY A 208 16.28 -0.74 -28.25
C GLY A 208 16.61 -1.79 -27.20
N LYS A 209 17.40 -1.47 -26.18
CA LYS A 209 17.69 -2.35 -25.05
C LYS A 209 16.91 -1.90 -23.81
N GLU A 210 16.20 -2.84 -23.19
CA GLU A 210 15.52 -2.60 -21.92
C GLU A 210 16.41 -3.01 -20.74
N LYS A 211 16.51 -2.13 -19.75
CA LYS A 211 17.18 -2.37 -18.48
C LYS A 211 16.23 -2.06 -17.34
N THR A 212 15.99 -3.01 -16.46
CA THR A 212 15.29 -2.75 -15.22
C THR A 212 16.21 -2.00 -14.27
N LEU A 213 15.78 -0.81 -13.86
CA LEU A 213 16.53 0.04 -12.92
C LEU A 213 16.23 -0.37 -11.48
N ALA A 214 14.94 -0.62 -11.18
CA ALA A 214 14.50 -1.06 -9.87
C ALA A 214 13.15 -1.76 -9.97
N THR A 215 12.81 -2.56 -8.96
CA THR A 215 11.48 -3.15 -8.77
C THR A 215 11.00 -2.84 -7.36
N TYR A 216 9.76 -2.38 -7.26
CA TYR A 216 9.13 -1.98 -6.01
C TYR A 216 7.90 -2.84 -5.76
N LYS A 217 7.74 -3.33 -4.55
CA LYS A 217 6.45 -3.82 -4.05
C LYS A 217 5.69 -2.63 -3.50
N VAL A 218 4.54 -2.32 -4.08
CA VAL A 218 3.71 -1.17 -3.70
C VAL A 218 2.34 -1.68 -3.28
N GLU A 219 1.90 -1.24 -2.13
CA GLU A 219 0.64 -1.68 -1.53
C GLU A 219 -0.51 -0.72 -1.89
N ALA A 220 -1.76 -1.15 -1.65
CA ALA A 220 -2.92 -0.27 -1.80
C ALA A 220 -2.76 1.02 -0.98
N LYS A 221 -3.31 2.14 -1.48
CA LYS A 221 -3.21 3.49 -0.87
C LYS A 221 -1.81 4.10 -0.89
N GLU A 222 -0.78 3.37 -1.26
CA GLU A 222 0.59 3.86 -1.29
C GLU A 222 0.83 4.72 -2.55
N ILE A 223 1.45 5.89 -2.37
CA ILE A 223 1.93 6.75 -3.46
C ILE A 223 3.45 6.83 -3.34
N LEU A 224 4.15 6.13 -4.22
CA LEU A 224 5.60 6.11 -4.27
C LEU A 224 6.12 7.21 -5.19
N THR A 225 6.91 8.13 -4.65
CA THR A 225 7.68 9.08 -5.46
C THR A 225 9.11 8.58 -5.63
N ILE A 226 9.52 8.36 -6.87
CA ILE A 226 10.88 7.91 -7.20
C ILE A 226 11.63 9.10 -7.79
N LYS A 227 12.72 9.50 -7.14
CA LYS A 227 13.65 10.51 -7.64
C LYS A 227 14.73 9.83 -8.47
N LEU A 228 14.80 10.15 -9.75
CA LEU A 228 15.79 9.64 -10.69
C LEU A 228 16.87 10.69 -10.87
N GLU A 229 18.09 10.40 -10.44
CA GLU A 229 19.23 11.31 -10.50
C GLU A 229 20.37 10.71 -11.35
N ILE A 230 21.20 11.58 -11.92
CA ILE A 230 22.38 11.22 -12.68
C ILE A 230 23.62 11.41 -11.82
N SER A 231 24.49 10.41 -11.76
CA SER A 231 25.75 10.45 -11.02
C SER A 231 26.73 11.40 -11.73
N GLY A 232 27.33 12.33 -10.97
CA GLY A 232 28.34 13.28 -11.48
C GLY A 232 27.85 14.73 -11.55
N THR A 233 26.57 15.00 -11.36
CA THR A 233 26.05 16.35 -11.13
C THR A 233 26.02 16.61 -9.63
N SER A 234 26.90 17.49 -9.14
CA SER A 234 26.76 18.08 -7.82
C SER A 234 25.53 18.99 -7.82
N ALA A 235 24.36 18.40 -7.74
CA ALA A 235 23.16 19.18 -7.50
C ALA A 235 23.22 19.74 -6.08
N PRO A 236 22.94 21.04 -5.87
CA PRO A 236 22.80 21.56 -4.52
C PRO A 236 21.73 20.74 -3.81
N SER A 237 22.02 20.34 -2.59
CA SER A 237 21.08 19.61 -1.75
C SER A 237 19.76 20.37 -1.71
N VAL A 238 18.78 19.87 -2.45
CA VAL A 238 17.42 20.38 -2.35
C VAL A 238 16.93 19.96 -0.96
N THR A 239 16.86 20.94 -0.09
CA THR A 239 16.24 20.85 1.22
C THR A 239 14.96 20.06 1.08
N SER A 240 14.86 18.97 1.81
CA SER A 240 13.65 18.17 1.93
C SER A 240 12.49 19.10 2.25
N GLY A 241 11.66 19.40 1.29
CA GLY A 241 10.44 20.14 1.51
C GLY A 241 9.61 19.34 2.52
N ILE A 242 9.22 19.98 3.60
CA ILE A 242 8.27 19.40 4.55
C ILE A 242 6.98 19.22 3.78
N HIS A 243 6.72 17.99 3.32
CA HIS A 243 5.41 17.64 2.80
C HIS A 243 4.46 17.59 4.00
N ILE A 244 3.71 18.68 4.20
CA ILE A 244 2.58 18.67 5.12
C ILE A 244 1.56 17.71 4.52
N GLN A 245 1.42 16.56 5.13
CA GLN A 245 0.52 15.50 4.71
C GLN A 245 -0.90 15.92 5.10
N LEU A 246 -1.65 16.46 4.14
CA LEU A 246 -3.07 16.78 4.30
C LEU A 246 -3.98 15.63 3.89
N ASP A 247 -3.44 14.58 3.26
CA ASP A 247 -4.18 13.39 2.86
C ASP A 247 -3.85 12.23 3.81
N THR A 248 -4.69 12.02 4.83
CA THR A 248 -4.55 10.92 5.80
C THR A 248 -5.00 9.57 5.25
N ALA A 249 -5.61 9.54 4.06
CA ALA A 249 -6.12 8.33 3.43
C ALA A 249 -5.07 7.64 2.54
N ARG A 250 -3.90 8.25 2.33
CA ARG A 250 -2.81 7.73 1.51
C ARG A 250 -1.51 7.61 2.28
N VAL A 251 -0.71 6.62 1.91
CA VAL A 251 0.66 6.45 2.42
C VAL A 251 1.63 6.97 1.37
N TRP A 252 2.40 8.01 1.71
CA TRP A 252 3.41 8.56 0.81
C TRP A 252 4.77 7.95 1.12
N ARG A 253 5.46 7.52 0.07
CA ARG A 253 6.81 6.95 0.15
C ARG A 253 7.68 7.58 -0.93
N ASP A 254 8.89 7.99 -0.57
CA ASP A 254 9.88 8.50 -1.50
C ASP A 254 11.04 7.50 -1.63
N ASP A 255 11.59 7.37 -2.82
CA ASP A 255 12.80 6.60 -3.10
C ASP A 255 13.67 7.33 -4.14
N ARG A 256 14.94 6.93 -4.25
CA ARG A 256 15.94 7.56 -5.10
C ARG A 256 16.70 6.52 -5.89
N ILE A 257 16.85 6.77 -7.18
CA ILE A 257 17.72 6.01 -8.08
C ILE A 257 18.77 6.94 -8.66
N VAL A 258 20.01 6.51 -8.67
CA VAL A 258 21.12 7.19 -9.33
C VAL A 258 21.60 6.34 -10.50
N ILE A 259 21.70 6.95 -11.69
CA ILE A 259 22.24 6.32 -12.90
C ILE A 259 23.55 7.00 -13.25
N ASP A 260 24.62 6.24 -13.47
CA ASP A 260 25.87 6.78 -14.00
C ASP A 260 25.85 6.88 -15.52
N ALA A 261 26.71 7.72 -16.11
CA ALA A 261 26.79 7.94 -17.54
C ALA A 261 27.16 6.67 -18.35
N GLY A 262 27.70 5.64 -17.69
CA GLY A 262 27.94 4.31 -18.25
C GLY A 262 26.75 3.36 -18.13
N GLY A 263 25.59 3.83 -17.59
CA GLY A 263 24.38 3.04 -17.37
C GLY A 263 24.44 2.16 -16.12
N GLY A 264 25.41 2.35 -15.22
CA GLY A 264 25.41 1.77 -13.88
C GLY A 264 24.23 2.32 -13.07
N VAL A 265 23.63 1.51 -12.21
CA VAL A 265 22.49 1.93 -11.38
C VAL A 265 22.84 1.73 -9.92
N SER A 266 22.67 2.75 -9.11
CA SER A 266 22.77 2.68 -7.66
C SER A 266 21.54 3.29 -7.01
N GLY A 267 21.10 2.70 -5.91
CA GLY A 267 19.82 3.03 -5.26
C GLY A 267 18.62 2.36 -5.95
N GLY A 268 17.48 2.44 -5.30
CA GLY A 268 16.22 1.88 -5.80
C GLY A 268 15.91 0.43 -5.40
N GLY A 269 14.72 0.21 -4.91
CA GLY A 269 14.02 -1.06 -4.78
C GLY A 269 14.57 -2.15 -3.88
N SER A 270 15.85 -2.47 -3.97
CA SER A 270 16.42 -3.61 -3.25
C SER A 270 17.28 -3.25 -2.04
N ASN A 271 17.71 -2.02 -1.91
CA ASN A 271 18.62 -1.59 -0.83
C ASN A 271 17.92 -0.63 0.13
N LYS A 272 16.71 -0.96 0.58
CA LYS A 272 16.05 -0.20 1.64
C LYS A 272 16.92 -0.23 2.89
N GLY A 273 17.14 0.95 3.46
CA GLY A 273 17.90 1.12 4.69
C GLY A 273 19.41 1.32 4.53
N ASP A 274 19.99 1.25 3.33
CA ASP A 274 21.43 1.46 3.13
C ASP A 274 21.86 2.93 3.31
N ALA A 275 20.96 3.88 3.15
CA ALA A 275 21.19 5.29 3.37
C ALA A 275 20.06 5.93 4.21
N LYS A 276 20.35 7.07 4.87
CA LYS A 276 19.37 7.80 5.65
C LYS A 276 18.14 8.21 4.84
N ASP A 277 18.33 8.58 3.58
CA ASP A 277 17.26 9.07 2.71
C ASP A 277 16.29 7.96 2.28
N ASN A 278 16.70 6.70 2.39
CA ASN A 278 15.86 5.52 2.14
C ASN A 278 15.68 4.66 3.41
N ALA A 279 15.79 5.28 4.58
CA ALA A 279 15.64 4.60 5.86
C ALA A 279 14.32 3.82 5.94
N LEU A 280 14.39 2.63 6.49
CA LEU A 280 13.22 1.78 6.74
C LEU A 280 12.25 2.48 7.68
N ASN A 281 10.97 2.45 7.38
CA ASN A 281 9.96 2.78 8.37
C ASN A 281 9.77 1.60 9.35
N ILE A 282 8.99 1.79 10.42
CA ILE A 282 8.83 0.78 11.49
C ILE A 282 8.26 -0.55 10.96
N SER A 283 7.30 -0.52 10.04
CA SER A 283 6.75 -1.74 9.44
C SER A 283 7.79 -2.47 8.60
N GLN A 284 8.50 -1.73 7.75
CA GLN A 284 9.56 -2.30 6.91
C GLN A 284 10.71 -2.89 7.74
N ALA A 285 11.10 -2.22 8.84
CA ALA A 285 12.11 -2.75 9.75
C ALA A 285 11.67 -4.08 10.36
N LYS A 286 10.41 -4.20 10.76
CA LYS A 286 9.84 -5.47 11.28
C LYS A 286 9.82 -6.59 10.22
N ASP A 287 9.67 -6.26 8.96
CA ASP A 287 9.70 -7.22 7.85
C ASP A 287 11.13 -7.62 7.45
N MET A 288 12.16 -6.90 7.92
CA MET A 288 13.56 -7.09 7.56
C MET A 288 14.42 -7.60 8.74
N ILE A 289 13.87 -8.48 9.56
CA ILE A 289 14.59 -9.13 10.67
C ILE A 289 15.85 -9.81 10.15
N GLY A 290 16.99 -9.55 10.83
CA GLY A 290 18.31 -10.04 10.43
C GLY A 290 19.08 -9.12 9.48
N ALA A 291 18.51 -8.01 9.02
CA ALA A 291 19.23 -6.99 8.28
C ALA A 291 20.25 -6.29 9.18
N THR A 292 21.45 -6.04 8.68
CA THR A 292 22.56 -5.41 9.42
C THR A 292 22.92 -4.07 8.78
N ASP A 293 23.38 -3.13 9.63
CA ASP A 293 23.89 -1.80 9.23
C ASP A 293 22.88 -1.00 8.39
N VAL A 294 21.59 -1.10 8.74
CA VAL A 294 20.50 -0.44 8.01
C VAL A 294 19.96 0.78 8.76
N TRP A 295 19.55 1.80 7.98
CA TRP A 295 18.86 2.97 8.51
C TRP A 295 17.39 2.69 8.76
N VAL A 296 16.91 3.07 9.94
CA VAL A 296 15.50 3.01 10.35
C VAL A 296 15.05 4.38 10.80
N CYS A 297 13.84 4.79 10.44
CA CYS A 297 13.25 6.03 10.90
C CYS A 297 11.91 5.81 11.63
N GLY A 298 11.71 6.59 12.70
CA GLY A 298 10.47 6.55 13.48
C GLY A 298 10.39 7.70 14.47
N PHE A 299 9.26 7.80 15.15
CA PHE A 299 9.08 8.75 16.25
C PHE A 299 9.44 8.08 17.58
N ILE A 300 10.23 8.76 18.41
CA ILE A 300 10.50 8.32 19.78
C ILE A 300 9.22 8.48 20.59
N VAL A 301 8.63 7.38 21.02
CA VAL A 301 7.31 7.40 21.70
C VAL A 301 7.37 6.93 23.15
N GLY A 302 8.49 6.35 23.59
CA GLY A 302 8.60 5.86 24.97
C GLY A 302 9.93 5.18 25.26
N GLY A 303 10.02 4.56 26.45
CA GLY A 303 11.17 3.85 26.95
C GLY A 303 10.80 2.93 28.12
N ASP A 304 11.75 2.69 29.03
CA ASP A 304 11.57 1.82 30.20
C ASP A 304 10.99 0.45 29.85
N LEU A 305 11.57 -0.15 28.79
CA LEU A 305 11.12 -1.43 28.28
C LEU A 305 11.37 -2.57 29.26
N SER A 306 10.39 -3.43 29.41
CA SER A 306 10.51 -4.78 29.95
C SER A 306 9.82 -5.77 29.00
N SER A 307 9.90 -7.09 29.29
CA SER A 307 9.23 -8.09 28.44
C SER A 307 7.73 -7.85 28.28
N SER A 308 7.07 -7.31 29.31
CA SER A 308 5.61 -7.12 29.33
C SER A 308 5.16 -5.66 29.26
N LYS A 309 6.05 -4.69 29.44
CA LYS A 309 5.67 -3.27 29.59
C LYS A 309 6.57 -2.33 28.78
N CYS A 310 5.99 -1.19 28.44
CA CYS A 310 6.67 -0.01 27.88
C CYS A 310 6.05 1.23 28.52
N SER A 311 6.86 2.18 28.94
CA SER A 311 6.37 3.50 29.37
C SER A 311 6.31 4.44 28.16
N PHE A 312 5.20 5.14 28.02
CA PHE A 312 5.00 6.14 26.95
C PHE A 312 4.99 7.58 27.47
N ASP A 313 5.05 7.75 28.78
CA ASP A 313 4.95 9.05 29.46
C ASP A 313 6.12 9.27 30.43
N LEU A 314 6.43 10.52 30.66
CA LEU A 314 7.46 10.96 31.61
C LEU A 314 7.02 10.70 33.07
N PRO A 315 7.97 10.49 33.99
CA PRO A 315 9.42 10.42 33.82
C PRO A 315 9.90 9.02 33.43
N PHE A 316 11.03 8.95 32.70
CA PHE A 316 11.71 7.69 32.40
C PHE A 316 12.84 7.42 33.40
N SER A 317 13.15 6.13 33.60
CA SER A 317 14.18 5.65 34.54
C SER A 317 15.32 4.93 33.85
N SER A 318 15.09 4.32 32.70
CA SER A 318 16.11 3.57 31.96
C SER A 318 16.79 4.45 30.89
N LYS A 319 18.12 4.43 30.89
CA LYS A 319 18.95 5.05 29.85
C LYS A 319 19.31 4.09 28.71
N THR A 320 18.94 2.80 28.83
CA THR A 320 19.47 1.72 27.95
C THR A 320 18.59 1.39 26.80
N ASN A 321 17.37 1.92 26.76
CA ASN A 321 16.39 1.59 25.72
C ASN A 321 15.41 2.73 25.49
N LEU A 322 14.82 2.73 24.30
CA LEU A 322 13.66 3.51 23.92
C LEU A 322 12.82 2.73 22.91
N VAL A 323 11.67 3.27 22.49
CA VAL A 323 10.85 2.69 21.44
C VAL A 323 10.55 3.71 20.36
N LEU A 324 10.54 3.22 19.12
CA LEU A 324 10.13 3.97 17.93
C LEU A 324 8.79 3.48 17.43
N ALA A 325 7.98 4.40 16.92
CA ALA A 325 6.72 4.10 16.24
C ALA A 325 6.56 4.89 14.96
N SER A 326 5.66 4.45 14.10
CA SER A 326 5.31 5.16 12.87
C SER A 326 4.60 6.49 13.12
N LYS A 327 3.99 6.67 14.30
CA LYS A 327 3.29 7.89 14.71
C LYS A 327 3.70 8.29 16.12
N SER A 328 3.89 9.59 16.37
CA SER A 328 4.24 10.13 17.69
C SER A 328 3.16 9.92 18.75
N SER A 329 1.92 9.69 18.33
CA SER A 329 0.79 9.40 19.23
C SER A 329 0.61 7.91 19.56
N CYS A 330 1.48 7.03 19.05
CA CYS A 330 1.39 5.60 19.33
C CYS A 330 1.59 5.31 20.83
N ARG A 331 0.75 4.46 21.40
CA ARG A 331 0.81 3.99 22.80
C ARG A 331 0.65 2.46 22.89
N ASP A 332 0.88 1.77 21.78
CA ASP A 332 0.83 0.32 21.69
C ASP A 332 2.25 -0.24 21.50
N LYS A 333 2.73 -1.03 22.47
CA LYS A 333 4.06 -1.63 22.45
C LYS A 333 4.24 -2.54 21.22
N GLU A 334 3.24 -3.32 20.87
CA GLU A 334 3.31 -4.26 19.74
C GLU A 334 3.42 -3.56 18.38
N ALA A 335 2.94 -2.32 18.30
CA ALA A 335 3.09 -1.48 17.11
C ALA A 335 4.47 -0.80 17.02
N CYS A 336 5.28 -0.87 18.07
CA CYS A 336 6.59 -0.23 18.16
C CYS A 336 7.74 -1.13 17.70
N LEU A 337 8.90 -0.51 17.46
CA LEU A 337 10.22 -1.12 17.33
C LEU A 337 11.04 -0.78 18.56
N SER A 338 11.58 -1.77 19.26
CA SER A 338 12.45 -1.52 20.43
C SER A 338 13.85 -1.09 19.98
N VAL A 339 14.50 -0.26 20.79
CA VAL A 339 15.81 0.30 20.50
C VAL A 339 16.73 0.04 21.67
N GLN A 340 17.86 -0.63 21.40
CA GLN A 340 18.93 -0.78 22.38
C GLN A 340 19.91 0.38 22.29
N LEU A 341 20.12 1.08 23.41
CA LEU A 341 21.11 2.13 23.54
C LEU A 341 22.36 1.59 24.25
N ASN A 342 23.38 1.21 23.48
CA ASN A 342 24.68 0.81 24.02
C ASN A 342 25.39 2.00 24.66
N SER A 343 26.28 1.74 25.64
CA SER A 343 27.03 2.79 26.33
C SER A 343 27.84 3.67 25.38
N GLY A 344 27.97 4.94 25.71
CA GLY A 344 28.72 5.93 24.96
C GLY A 344 27.85 7.01 24.31
N ARG A 345 28.40 7.73 23.36
CA ARG A 345 27.84 8.95 22.75
C ARG A 345 26.37 8.82 22.30
N ILE A 346 25.98 7.66 21.75
CA ILE A 346 24.60 7.44 21.24
C ILE A 346 23.63 7.38 22.42
N ARG A 347 23.96 6.63 23.49
CA ARG A 347 23.13 6.57 24.69
C ARG A 347 23.02 7.96 25.35
N ASP A 348 24.12 8.67 25.46
CA ASP A 348 24.13 9.98 26.09
C ASP A 348 23.24 10.98 25.34
N ALA A 349 23.23 10.88 24.02
CA ALA A 349 22.43 11.73 23.14
C ALA A 349 20.95 11.36 23.05
N LEU A 350 20.60 10.07 23.20
CA LEU A 350 19.25 9.58 22.87
C LEU A 350 18.45 9.12 24.09
N ASN A 351 19.08 8.88 25.27
CA ASN A 351 18.33 8.41 26.44
C ASN A 351 17.31 9.45 26.90
N LEU A 352 16.11 8.98 27.23
CA LEU A 352 14.99 9.85 27.60
C LEU A 352 15.05 10.34 29.04
N VAL A 353 15.96 9.80 29.89
CA VAL A 353 16.16 10.26 31.26
C VAL A 353 16.82 11.64 31.28
N GLU A 354 17.86 11.82 30.47
CA GLU A 354 18.61 13.06 30.37
C GLU A 354 18.08 13.98 29.27
N ASN A 355 17.41 13.39 28.25
CA ASN A 355 16.91 14.12 27.10
C ASN A 355 15.37 13.95 26.94
N PRO A 356 14.55 14.31 27.91
CA PRO A 356 13.10 14.07 27.88
C PRO A 356 12.40 14.81 26.73
N SER A 357 12.98 15.90 26.22
CA SER A 357 12.47 16.67 25.08
C SER A 357 12.56 15.95 23.75
N LEU A 358 13.18 14.76 23.69
CA LEU A 358 13.21 13.90 22.52
C LEU A 358 11.91 13.10 22.34
N LEU A 359 11.10 12.97 23.38
CA LEU A 359 9.81 12.30 23.28
C LEU A 359 8.94 12.99 22.23
N GLY A 360 8.42 12.22 21.29
CA GLY A 360 7.64 12.71 20.17
C GLY A 360 8.45 13.17 18.94
N LYS A 361 9.77 13.28 19.03
CA LYS A 361 10.62 13.66 17.88
C LYS A 361 10.86 12.48 16.94
N LYS A 362 10.99 12.79 15.66
CA LYS A 362 11.42 11.84 14.65
C LYS A 362 12.94 11.69 14.70
N VAL A 363 13.41 10.44 14.63
CA VAL A 363 14.83 10.10 14.61
C VAL A 363 15.12 9.07 13.54
N TYR A 364 16.32 9.12 13.00
CA TYR A 364 16.92 8.14 12.11
C TYR A 364 18.03 7.43 12.87
N LEU A 365 18.02 6.09 12.86
CA LEU A 365 19.02 5.26 13.52
C LEU A 365 19.59 4.26 12.53
N LYS A 366 20.90 4.07 12.53
CA LYS A 366 21.59 3.05 11.76
C LYS A 366 22.04 1.92 12.67
N GLY A 367 21.66 0.68 12.35
CA GLY A 367 22.00 -0.48 13.19
C GLY A 367 21.46 -1.79 12.63
N ASP A 368 21.42 -2.80 13.47
CA ASP A 368 21.04 -4.17 13.12
C ASP A 368 19.63 -4.47 13.60
N ILE A 369 18.79 -5.02 12.72
CA ILE A 369 17.42 -5.42 13.05
C ILE A 369 17.43 -6.81 13.64
N VAL A 370 16.89 -6.93 14.85
CA VAL A 370 16.79 -8.20 15.59
C VAL A 370 15.33 -8.62 15.77
N GLU A 371 15.13 -9.93 15.81
CA GLU A 371 13.81 -10.53 15.96
C GLU A 371 13.13 -10.11 17.27
N SER A 372 13.92 -9.99 18.34
CA SER A 372 13.36 -9.66 19.65
C SER A 372 14.34 -8.89 20.54
N TYR A 373 13.87 -7.76 21.06
CA TYR A 373 14.46 -7.06 22.16
C TYR A 373 13.34 -6.58 23.07
N TYR A 374 13.29 -7.12 24.29
CA TYR A 374 12.17 -6.98 25.22
C TYR A 374 10.81 -7.46 24.67
N GLY A 375 10.81 -8.54 23.87
CA GLY A 375 9.62 -9.24 23.40
C GLY A 375 9.00 -8.70 22.10
N ILE A 376 9.56 -7.66 21.51
CA ILE A 376 9.16 -7.13 20.20
C ILE A 376 10.39 -6.97 19.28
N PRO A 377 10.22 -6.94 17.95
CA PRO A 377 11.33 -6.64 17.05
C PRO A 377 12.06 -5.36 17.43
N GLY A 378 13.36 -5.32 17.22
CA GLY A 378 14.17 -4.20 17.65
C GLY A 378 15.34 -3.87 16.75
N ILE A 379 15.99 -2.72 17.05
CA ILE A 379 17.27 -2.31 16.47
C ILE A 379 18.33 -2.27 17.56
N GLN A 380 19.48 -2.87 17.26
CA GLN A 380 20.66 -2.96 18.14
C GLN A 380 21.91 -2.48 17.39
N SER A 381 23.05 -2.48 18.08
CA SER A 381 24.36 -2.12 17.49
C SER A 381 24.33 -0.77 16.77
N ILE A 382 23.62 0.22 17.34
CA ILE A 382 23.46 1.51 16.67
C ILE A 382 24.83 2.17 16.47
N SER A 383 25.16 2.45 15.21
CA SER A 383 26.41 3.10 14.77
C SER A 383 26.26 4.60 14.52
N GLU A 384 25.09 5.02 14.02
CA GLU A 384 24.80 6.40 13.65
C GLU A 384 23.36 6.79 14.03
N TYR A 385 23.15 8.09 14.27
CA TYR A 385 21.83 8.68 14.44
C TYR A 385 21.75 10.07 13.82
N SER A 386 20.52 10.49 13.48
CA SER A 386 20.24 11.85 12.99
C SER A 386 18.78 12.22 13.30
N PHE A 387 18.51 13.50 13.45
CA PHE A 387 17.17 14.07 13.58
C PHE A 387 16.72 14.70 12.28
#